data_4d37cba67c9d8459dea70d611f68b754
#
_entry.id   4d37cba67c9d8459dea70d611f68b754
#
_cell.length_a   1.000
_cell.length_b   1.000
_cell.length_c   1.000
_cell.angle_alpha   90.00
_cell.angle_beta   90.00
_cell.angle_gamma   90.00
#
_symmetry.space_group_name_H-M   'P 1'
#
loop_
_entity.id
_entity.type
_entity.pdbx_description
1 polymer ?
#
loop_
_entity_poly.entity_id
_entity_poly.type
_entity_poly.pdbx_seq_one_letter_code
_entity_poly.pdbx_strand_id
1 'polypeptide(L)'
;MSKPNYKKRGKYIIHVLNDDVNTYEYVTTQLREVCGHNYFQSIQCTNIIHSVGKCDVFTGPYNMCSEVYTELLESGLNVTISKK
;
A
#
# COMPACT_ATOMS: atom_id res chain seq x y z
N MET A 1 12.18 -15.49 -23.75
CA MET A 1 12.36 -15.69 -22.31
C MET A 1 12.68 -14.40 -21.61
N SER A 2 12.01 -14.15 -20.55
CA SER A 2 12.27 -12.92 -19.81
C SER A 2 13.53 -13.06 -18.97
N LYS A 3 14.25 -11.99 -18.84
CA LYS A 3 15.41 -11.94 -17.97
C LYS A 3 14.98 -11.71 -16.54
N PRO A 4 15.79 -12.12 -15.56
CA PRO A 4 15.51 -11.75 -14.20
C PRO A 4 15.35 -10.24 -14.07
N ASN A 5 14.55 -9.83 -13.12
CA ASN A 5 14.27 -8.41 -12.92
C ASN A 5 15.37 -7.76 -12.09
N TYR A 6 16.56 -7.64 -12.65
CA TYR A 6 17.69 -7.07 -11.94
C TYR A 6 17.39 -5.68 -11.42
N LYS A 7 16.66 -4.89 -12.23
CA LYS A 7 16.32 -3.52 -11.87
C LYS A 7 15.31 -3.45 -10.73
N LYS A 8 14.67 -4.58 -10.42
CA LYS A 8 13.64 -4.64 -9.39
C LYS A 8 14.08 -5.40 -8.17
N ARG A 9 15.38 -5.55 -8.00
CA ARG A 9 15.94 -6.19 -6.80
C ARG A 9 15.85 -5.25 -5.63
N GLY A 10 15.92 -5.83 -4.43
CA GLY A 10 15.84 -5.07 -3.20
C GLY A 10 14.41 -4.92 -2.73
N LYS A 11 14.22 -4.00 -1.83
CA LYS A 11 12.91 -3.80 -1.21
C LYS A 11 12.19 -2.62 -1.83
N TYR A 12 10.89 -2.73 -1.85
CA TYR A 12 9.98 -1.70 -2.34
C TYR A 12 9.00 -1.33 -1.25
N ILE A 13 8.40 -0.17 -1.38
CA ILE A 13 7.44 0.35 -0.41
C ILE A 13 6.18 0.73 -1.15
N ILE A 14 5.04 0.35 -0.57
CA ILE A 14 3.73 0.80 -1.02
C ILE A 14 3.28 1.94 -0.12
N HIS A 15 2.88 3.05 -0.74
CA HIS A 15 2.30 4.18 -0.02
C HIS A 15 0.83 4.30 -0.40
N VAL A 16 -0.02 4.58 0.57
CA VAL A 16 -1.40 4.97 0.32
C VAL A 16 -1.50 6.46 0.58
N LEU A 17 -2.08 7.17 -0.37
CA LEU A 17 -2.23 8.62 -0.29
C LEU A 17 -3.68 8.98 0.01
N ASN A 18 -3.86 10.11 0.67
CA ASN A 18 -5.18 10.63 0.97
C ASN A 18 -5.91 11.02 -0.32
N ASP A 19 -7.22 10.84 -0.33
CA ASP A 19 -8.09 11.32 -1.40
C ASP A 19 -9.44 11.70 -0.80
N ASP A 20 -10.31 12.27 -1.64
CA ASP A 20 -11.61 12.76 -1.20
C ASP A 20 -12.74 11.76 -1.44
N VAL A 21 -12.42 10.57 -1.94
CA VAL A 21 -13.42 9.59 -2.36
C VAL A 21 -13.61 8.49 -1.34
N ASN A 22 -12.51 7.96 -0.82
CA ASN A 22 -12.54 6.79 0.06
C ASN A 22 -12.77 7.19 1.50
N THR A 23 -13.71 6.49 2.16
CA THR A 23 -14.01 6.76 3.56
C THR A 23 -12.91 6.20 4.46
N TYR A 24 -12.86 6.71 5.68
CA TYR A 24 -11.95 6.23 6.71
C TYR A 24 -12.10 4.71 6.91
N GLU A 25 -13.35 4.26 7.06
CA GLU A 25 -13.61 2.83 7.29
C GLU A 25 -13.19 1.99 6.11
N TYR A 26 -13.41 2.46 4.90
CA TYR A 26 -13.04 1.71 3.71
C TYR A 26 -11.54 1.53 3.62
N VAL A 27 -10.78 2.61 3.82
CA VAL A 27 -9.32 2.55 3.79
C VAL A 27 -8.81 1.58 4.86
N THR A 28 -9.33 1.70 6.08
CA THR A 28 -8.94 0.83 7.18
C THR A 28 -9.20 -0.64 6.84
N THR A 29 -10.36 -0.93 6.26
CA THR A 29 -10.72 -2.29 5.87
C THR A 29 -9.75 -2.84 4.82
N GLN A 30 -9.42 -2.03 3.82
CA GLN A 30 -8.52 -2.47 2.76
C GLN A 30 -7.11 -2.74 3.29
N LEU A 31 -6.63 -1.92 4.20
CA LEU A 31 -5.31 -2.15 4.80
C LEU A 31 -5.27 -3.46 5.57
N ARG A 32 -6.36 -3.80 6.24
CA ARG A 32 -6.43 -5.08 6.95
C ARG A 32 -6.49 -6.26 6.01
N GLU A 33 -7.31 -6.17 4.96
CA GLU A 33 -7.56 -7.30 4.06
C GLU A 33 -6.45 -7.52 3.06
N VAL A 34 -5.88 -6.46 2.53
CA VAL A 34 -4.88 -6.56 1.47
C VAL A 34 -3.48 -6.58 2.03
N CYS A 35 -3.18 -5.71 2.97
CA CYS A 35 -1.82 -5.56 3.50
C CYS A 35 -1.56 -6.44 4.73
N GLY A 36 -2.58 -7.09 5.25
CA GLY A 36 -2.44 -7.95 6.42
C GLY A 36 -2.23 -7.19 7.71
N HIS A 37 -2.58 -5.93 7.76
CA HIS A 37 -2.47 -5.13 8.99
C HIS A 37 -3.42 -5.65 10.04
N ASN A 38 -2.99 -5.64 11.31
CA ASN A 38 -3.94 -5.86 12.38
C ASN A 38 -4.77 -4.58 12.57
N TYR A 39 -5.74 -4.64 13.45
CA TYR A 39 -6.67 -3.52 13.63
C TYR A 39 -5.94 -2.23 13.99
N PHE A 40 -5.01 -2.29 14.95
CA PHE A 40 -4.28 -1.11 15.37
C PHE A 40 -3.43 -0.52 14.26
N GLN A 41 -2.71 -1.36 13.52
CA GLN A 41 -1.89 -0.89 12.42
C GLN A 41 -2.74 -0.17 11.37
N SER A 42 -3.88 -0.74 11.04
CA SER A 42 -4.75 -0.17 10.01
C SER A 42 -5.31 1.18 10.46
N ILE A 43 -5.70 1.29 11.72
CA ILE A 43 -6.21 2.55 12.27
C ILE A 43 -5.11 3.61 12.27
N GLN A 44 -3.91 3.25 12.72
CA GLN A 44 -2.80 4.20 12.76
C GLN A 44 -2.44 4.68 11.37
N CYS A 45 -2.36 3.77 10.40
CA CYS A 45 -2.06 4.16 9.03
C CYS A 45 -3.15 5.06 8.45
N THR A 46 -4.40 4.73 8.68
CA THR A 46 -5.50 5.56 8.18
C THR A 46 -5.45 6.95 8.78
N ASN A 47 -5.16 7.06 10.07
CA ASN A 47 -5.00 8.36 10.71
C ASN A 47 -3.85 9.16 10.09
N ILE A 48 -2.74 8.50 9.82
CA ILE A 48 -1.59 9.16 9.19
C ILE A 48 -1.94 9.63 7.78
N ILE A 49 -2.65 8.80 7.02
CA ILE A 49 -3.10 9.18 5.69
C ILE A 49 -3.93 10.44 5.75
N HIS A 50 -4.88 10.50 6.70
CA HIS A 50 -5.74 11.68 6.83
C HIS A 50 -4.99 12.92 7.30
N SER A 51 -4.05 12.78 8.23
CA SER A 51 -3.41 13.93 8.84
C SER A 51 -2.14 14.38 8.11
N VAL A 52 -1.37 13.44 7.58
CA VAL A 52 -0.09 13.72 6.93
C VAL A 52 -0.20 13.68 5.41
N GLY A 53 -1.14 12.89 4.89
CA GLY A 53 -1.37 12.80 3.47
C GLY A 53 -0.95 11.48 2.85
N LYS A 54 -0.11 10.72 3.52
CA LYS A 54 0.29 9.39 3.03
C LYS A 54 0.86 8.55 4.17
N CYS A 55 0.85 7.25 3.97
CA CYS A 55 1.43 6.30 4.92
C CYS A 55 2.03 5.12 4.16
N ASP A 56 3.17 4.62 4.67
CA ASP A 56 3.76 3.38 4.17
C ASP A 56 2.93 2.22 4.72
N VAL A 57 2.40 1.40 3.83
CA VAL A 57 1.49 0.34 4.26
C VAL A 57 2.06 -1.06 4.06
N PHE A 58 3.09 -1.20 3.24
CA PHE A 58 3.67 -2.51 2.97
C PHE A 58 5.08 -2.34 2.43
N THR A 59 5.99 -3.20 2.86
CA THR A 59 7.39 -3.22 2.39
C THR A 59 7.78 -4.65 2.12
N GLY A 60 8.49 -4.87 1.03
CA GLY A 60 8.96 -6.20 0.68
C GLY A 60 9.58 -6.24 -0.70
N PRO A 61 9.84 -7.45 -1.20
CA PRO A 61 10.38 -7.59 -2.55
C PRO A 61 9.36 -7.15 -3.59
N TYR A 62 9.85 -6.82 -4.77
CA TYR A 62 9.01 -6.24 -5.81
C TYR A 62 7.79 -7.10 -6.16
N ASN A 63 7.99 -8.42 -6.28
CA ASN A 63 6.88 -9.28 -6.67
C ASN A 63 5.73 -9.23 -5.66
N MET A 64 6.03 -9.18 -4.38
CA MET A 64 5.00 -9.06 -3.36
C MET A 64 4.37 -7.67 -3.35
N CYS A 65 5.20 -6.64 -3.44
CA CYS A 65 4.69 -5.27 -3.50
C CYS A 65 3.82 -5.05 -4.71
N SER A 66 4.20 -5.62 -5.85
CA SER A 66 3.42 -5.50 -7.08
C SER A 66 2.02 -6.08 -6.92
N GLU A 67 1.89 -7.22 -6.24
CA GLU A 67 0.60 -7.83 -5.98
C GLU A 67 -0.26 -6.97 -5.06
N VAL A 68 0.34 -6.49 -3.98
CA VAL A 68 -0.36 -5.62 -3.03
C VAL A 68 -0.78 -4.32 -3.71
N TYR A 69 0.12 -3.75 -4.50
CA TYR A 69 -0.16 -2.53 -5.24
C TYR A 69 -1.36 -2.71 -6.16
N THR A 70 -1.37 -3.81 -6.92
CA THR A 70 -2.46 -4.07 -7.86
C THR A 70 -3.79 -4.23 -7.14
N GLU A 71 -3.81 -4.97 -6.03
CA GLU A 71 -5.05 -5.16 -5.27
C GLU A 71 -5.57 -3.85 -4.69
N LEU A 72 -4.68 -3.04 -4.13
CA LEU A 72 -5.09 -1.74 -3.58
C LEU A 72 -5.57 -0.80 -4.67
N LEU A 73 -4.89 -0.81 -5.81
CA LEU A 73 -5.28 0.01 -6.94
C LEU A 73 -6.65 -0.38 -7.45
N GLU A 74 -6.91 -1.68 -7.57
CA GLU A 74 -8.19 -2.19 -8.04
C GLU A 74 -9.31 -1.92 -7.03
N SER A 75 -8.97 -1.80 -5.76
CA SER A 75 -9.97 -1.45 -4.75
C SER A 75 -10.31 0.05 -4.76
N GLY A 76 -9.63 0.83 -5.58
CA GLY A 76 -9.94 2.25 -5.74
C GLY A 76 -9.13 3.18 -4.84
N LEU A 77 -8.13 2.66 -4.14
CA LEU A 77 -7.28 3.51 -3.32
C LEU A 77 -6.23 4.23 -4.17
N ASN A 78 -5.79 5.36 -3.68
CA ASN A 78 -4.72 6.12 -4.31
C ASN A 78 -3.39 5.62 -3.77
N VAL A 79 -2.66 4.85 -4.59
CA VAL A 79 -1.46 4.15 -4.14
C VAL A 79 -0.28 4.43 -5.05
N THR A 80 0.92 4.35 -4.48
CA THR A 80 2.16 4.41 -5.24
C THR A 80 3.09 3.30 -4.76
N ILE A 81 4.03 2.93 -5.62
CA ILE A 81 5.06 1.98 -5.31
C ILE A 81 6.40 2.62 -5.64
N SER A 82 7.35 2.48 -4.74
CA SER A 82 8.68 3.05 -4.96
C SER A 82 9.73 2.12 -4.40
N LYS A 83 10.94 2.25 -4.90
CA LYS A 83 12.07 1.47 -4.40
C LYS A 83 12.54 2.07 -3.08
N LYS A 84 12.78 1.21 -2.13
CA LYS A 84 13.26 1.64 -0.83
C LYS A 84 14.73 2.07 -0.84
#